data_50349fadeeb943053c90a6e78e90c2b2
#
_entry.id   50349fadeeb943053c90a6e78e90c2b2
#
_cell.length_a   1.000
_cell.length_b   1.000
_cell.length_c   1.000
_cell.angle_alpha   90.00
_cell.angle_beta   90.00
_cell.angle_gamma   90.00
#
_symmetry.space_group_name_H-M   'P 1'
#
loop_
_entity.id
_entity.type
_entity.pdbx_description
1 polymer ?
#
loop_
_entity_poly.entity_id
_entity_poly.type
_entity_poly.pdbx_seq_one_letter_code
_entity_poly.pdbx_strand_id
1 'polypeptide(L)'
;MGFVSPLRKHNVGSNPTVGSASFSYSHASSVYVSEPIEVKPMWRRAGGLALVCEKCLNVRFPEDFPEHAGDERLKLREWLKDRLKADGHWGAVRATGTTCLDVCAVGRVTVLLDPIGRGGEQRCLVFDPLEDRELIYATIVRELAPLAPLTEEAPH
;
A
#
# COMPACT_ATOMS: atom_id res chain seq x y z
N MET A 1 -59.11 18.08 -7.03
CA MET A 1 -58.76 19.10 -8.05
C MET A 1 -57.48 18.60 -8.73
N GLY A 2 -57.69 18.00 -9.92
CA GLY A 2 -56.60 17.41 -10.68
C GLY A 2 -56.02 18.41 -11.68
N PHE A 3 -54.68 18.42 -11.80
CA PHE A 3 -54.03 19.12 -12.91
C PHE A 3 -53.43 18.08 -13.85
N VAL A 4 -53.92 18.06 -15.06
CA VAL A 4 -53.47 17.26 -16.18
C VAL A 4 -52.55 18.14 -17.03
N SER A 5 -51.28 17.78 -17.21
CA SER A 5 -50.35 18.45 -18.11
C SER A 5 -50.41 17.86 -19.53
N PRO A 6 -50.34 18.69 -20.58
CA PRO A 6 -50.51 18.22 -21.96
C PRO A 6 -49.24 17.64 -22.58
N LEU A 7 -49.38 16.59 -23.34
CA LEU A 7 -48.41 15.93 -24.19
C LEU A 7 -47.87 16.87 -25.28
N ARG A 8 -46.56 17.02 -25.37
CA ARG A 8 -45.86 17.63 -26.51
C ARG A 8 -45.65 16.61 -27.62
N LYS A 9 -46.19 16.92 -28.80
CA LYS A 9 -45.99 16.18 -30.05
C LYS A 9 -44.53 16.35 -30.52
N HIS A 10 -43.86 15.22 -30.79
CA HIS A 10 -42.58 15.20 -31.47
C HIS A 10 -42.72 15.37 -32.95
N ASN A 11 -42.03 16.34 -33.49
CA ASN A 11 -41.93 16.65 -34.91
C ASN A 11 -40.88 15.73 -35.55
N VAL A 12 -41.30 14.96 -36.54
CA VAL A 12 -40.43 14.05 -37.32
C VAL A 12 -39.76 14.90 -38.41
N GLY A 13 -38.48 15.22 -38.19
CA GLY A 13 -37.66 15.88 -39.18
C GLY A 13 -36.90 14.87 -40.07
N SER A 14 -37.00 15.08 -41.36
CA SER A 14 -36.48 14.28 -42.44
C SER A 14 -34.94 14.19 -42.41
N ASN A 15 -34.40 12.95 -42.55
CA ASN A 15 -32.98 12.69 -42.72
C ASN A 15 -32.44 13.17 -44.10
N PRO A 16 -31.35 13.89 -44.16
CA PRO A 16 -30.56 14.02 -45.40
C PRO A 16 -29.61 12.82 -45.51
N THR A 17 -29.65 12.19 -46.67
CA THR A 17 -28.71 11.16 -47.13
C THR A 17 -27.30 11.74 -47.20
N VAL A 18 -26.41 11.32 -46.33
CA VAL A 18 -24.99 11.68 -46.39
C VAL A 18 -24.19 10.49 -46.91
N GLY A 19 -23.43 10.76 -47.97
CA GLY A 19 -22.66 9.80 -48.73
C GLY A 19 -21.59 9.07 -47.88
N SER A 20 -21.37 7.82 -48.31
CA SER A 20 -20.32 6.94 -47.79
C SER A 20 -18.94 7.52 -48.07
N ALA A 21 -18.36 8.18 -47.08
CA ALA A 21 -16.94 8.43 -47.06
C ALA A 21 -16.24 7.26 -46.35
N SER A 22 -15.56 6.43 -47.14
CA SER A 22 -14.69 5.38 -46.63
C SER A 22 -13.47 6.02 -45.94
N PHE A 23 -13.52 6.16 -44.61
CA PHE A 23 -12.35 6.50 -43.81
C PHE A 23 -11.48 5.26 -43.64
N SER A 24 -10.41 5.18 -44.45
CA SER A 24 -9.31 4.24 -44.23
C SER A 24 -8.53 4.68 -43.00
N TYR A 25 -8.85 4.10 -41.81
CA TYR A 25 -8.02 4.23 -40.60
C TYR A 25 -6.79 3.33 -40.72
N SER A 26 -5.77 3.81 -41.49
CA SER A 26 -4.41 3.28 -41.37
C SER A 26 -3.68 4.08 -40.29
N HIS A 27 -3.98 3.82 -39.02
CA HIS A 27 -3.11 4.19 -37.91
C HIS A 27 -2.63 2.91 -37.23
N ALA A 28 -1.59 2.32 -37.85
CA ALA A 28 -0.67 1.51 -37.07
C ALA A 28 0.10 2.45 -36.11
N SER A 29 -0.55 2.84 -35.02
CA SER A 29 0.15 3.44 -33.90
C SER A 29 1.05 2.35 -33.33
N SER A 30 2.31 2.33 -33.75
CA SER A 30 3.37 1.59 -33.09
C SER A 30 3.43 2.13 -31.65
N VAL A 31 2.77 1.42 -30.73
CA VAL A 31 2.95 1.67 -29.31
C VAL A 31 4.38 1.23 -29.01
N TYR A 32 5.31 2.19 -28.96
CA TYR A 32 6.63 1.96 -28.42
C TYR A 32 6.47 1.64 -26.93
N VAL A 33 6.32 0.37 -26.61
CA VAL A 33 6.49 -0.11 -25.24
C VAL A 33 7.99 -0.13 -25.00
N SER A 34 8.51 0.92 -24.37
CA SER A 34 9.88 0.90 -23.89
C SER A 34 9.98 -0.17 -22.79
N GLU A 35 10.95 -1.05 -22.88
CA GLU A 35 11.21 -2.02 -21.83
C GLU A 35 11.48 -1.31 -20.49
N PRO A 36 10.93 -1.80 -19.36
CA PRO A 36 11.15 -1.17 -18.07
C PRO A 36 12.63 -1.29 -17.68
N ILE A 37 13.19 -0.21 -17.15
CA ILE A 37 14.56 -0.20 -16.64
C ILE A 37 14.57 -0.74 -15.20
N GLU A 38 15.32 -1.79 -14.95
CA GLU A 38 15.51 -2.32 -13.60
C GLU A 38 16.43 -1.40 -12.78
N VAL A 39 15.91 -0.90 -11.65
CA VAL A 39 16.68 -0.12 -10.68
C VAL A 39 16.70 -0.86 -9.35
N LYS A 40 17.89 -1.09 -8.80
CA LYS A 40 18.05 -1.72 -7.48
C LYS A 40 18.14 -0.64 -6.40
N PRO A 41 17.11 -0.48 -5.55
CA PRO A 41 17.16 0.50 -4.48
C PRO A 41 18.23 0.11 -3.45
N MET A 42 18.92 1.11 -2.89
CA MET A 42 20.04 0.92 -1.95
C MET A 42 19.66 0.09 -0.72
N TRP A 43 18.44 0.24 -0.21
CA TRP A 43 17.95 -0.47 0.98
C TRP A 43 17.69 -1.98 0.74
N ARG A 44 17.64 -2.43 -0.53
CA ARG A 44 17.41 -3.85 -0.88
C ARG A 44 18.60 -4.77 -0.60
N ARG A 45 19.76 -4.22 -0.27
CA ARG A 45 21.00 -5.03 -0.22
C ARG A 45 21.09 -5.98 0.97
N ALA A 46 20.42 -5.68 2.08
CA ALA A 46 20.61 -6.47 3.30
C ALA A 46 19.45 -6.41 4.30
N GLY A 47 18.24 -6.15 3.87
CA GLY A 47 17.16 -5.95 4.84
C GLY A 47 15.81 -6.40 4.32
N GLY A 48 14.76 -5.70 4.71
CA GLY A 48 13.42 -6.06 4.36
C GLY A 48 12.43 -4.91 4.37
N LEU A 49 11.22 -5.25 4.00
CA LEU A 49 10.09 -4.34 3.92
C LEU A 49 9.00 -4.78 4.90
N ALA A 50 8.56 -3.86 5.75
CA ALA A 50 7.36 -4.00 6.58
C ALA A 50 6.23 -3.18 5.95
N LEU A 51 5.17 -3.84 5.49
CA LEU A 51 3.97 -3.22 4.95
C LEU A 51 2.90 -3.15 6.04
N VAL A 52 2.53 -1.93 6.43
CA VAL A 52 1.49 -1.68 7.43
C VAL A 52 0.17 -1.40 6.74
N CYS A 53 -0.88 -2.15 7.07
CA CYS A 53 -2.21 -1.97 6.50
C CYS A 53 -2.86 -0.67 7.01
N GLU A 54 -2.81 0.39 6.19
CA GLU A 54 -3.41 1.69 6.55
C GLU A 54 -4.94 1.63 6.61
N LYS A 55 -5.58 0.77 5.83
CA LYS A 55 -7.04 0.60 5.91
C LYS A 55 -7.47 0.06 7.27
N CYS A 56 -6.71 -0.86 7.86
CA CYS A 56 -6.98 -1.34 9.22
C CYS A 56 -6.89 -0.20 10.24
N LEU A 57 -5.87 0.66 10.14
CA LEU A 57 -5.64 1.76 11.09
C LEU A 57 -6.57 2.95 10.90
N ASN A 58 -6.78 3.38 9.66
CA ASN A 58 -7.42 4.66 9.39
C ASN A 58 -8.93 4.56 9.14
N VAL A 59 -9.42 3.37 8.79
CA VAL A 59 -10.84 3.16 8.47
C VAL A 59 -11.46 2.17 9.42
N ARG A 60 -10.97 0.93 9.42
CA ARG A 60 -11.63 -0.15 10.17
C ARG A 60 -11.56 0.03 11.69
N PHE A 61 -10.40 0.41 12.23
CA PHE A 61 -10.27 0.59 13.67
C PHE A 61 -11.18 1.70 14.20
N PRO A 62 -11.24 2.90 13.59
CA PRO A 62 -12.20 3.93 13.99
C PRO A 62 -13.68 3.57 13.76
N GLU A 63 -14.01 2.72 12.78
CA GLU A 63 -15.38 2.24 12.59
C GLU A 63 -15.80 1.30 13.72
N ASP A 64 -14.93 0.36 14.10
CA ASP A 64 -15.19 -0.61 15.14
C ASP A 64 -15.07 0.01 16.56
N PHE A 65 -14.21 1.01 16.73
CA PHE A 65 -13.89 1.67 18.01
C PHE A 65 -13.81 3.20 17.84
N PRO A 66 -14.97 3.86 17.70
CA PRO A 66 -15.02 5.30 17.40
C PRO A 66 -14.40 6.20 18.47
N GLU A 67 -14.27 5.74 19.71
CA GLU A 67 -13.59 6.45 20.80
C GLU A 67 -12.08 6.64 20.56
N HIS A 68 -11.49 5.85 19.67
CA HIS A 68 -10.09 5.95 19.28
C HIS A 68 -9.88 6.71 17.96
N ALA A 69 -10.94 7.29 17.39
CA ALA A 69 -10.81 8.06 16.16
C ALA A 69 -9.86 9.26 16.35
N GLY A 70 -8.79 9.29 15.56
CA GLY A 70 -7.75 10.32 15.67
C GLY A 70 -6.67 10.06 16.73
N ASP A 71 -6.67 8.91 17.38
CA ASP A 71 -5.61 8.52 18.33
C ASP A 71 -4.24 8.50 17.61
N GLU A 72 -3.26 9.23 18.16
CA GLU A 72 -1.90 9.30 17.62
C GLU A 72 -1.21 7.92 17.56
N ARG A 73 -1.65 6.96 18.37
CA ARG A 73 -1.13 5.60 18.33
C ARG A 73 -1.47 4.89 17.03
N LEU A 74 -2.54 5.29 16.35
CA LEU A 74 -2.91 4.77 15.03
C LEU A 74 -2.00 5.28 13.90
N LYS A 75 -1.14 6.28 14.13
CA LYS A 75 -0.07 6.70 13.22
C LYS A 75 1.14 5.76 13.31
N LEU A 76 0.88 4.46 13.30
CA LEU A 76 1.89 3.42 13.51
C LEU A 76 3.01 3.47 12.48
N ARG A 77 2.70 3.72 11.21
CA ARG A 77 3.72 3.78 10.14
C ARG A 77 4.74 4.91 10.37
N GLU A 78 4.25 6.09 10.71
CA GLU A 78 5.09 7.26 11.01
C GLU A 78 5.99 6.96 12.21
N TRP A 79 5.41 6.46 13.27
CA TRP A 79 6.14 6.09 14.48
C TRP A 79 7.22 5.02 14.20
N LEU A 80 6.90 3.96 13.46
CA LEU A 80 7.86 2.93 13.05
C LEU A 80 9.01 3.51 12.23
N LYS A 81 8.71 4.39 11.27
CA LYS A 81 9.71 5.05 10.45
C LYS A 81 10.69 5.86 11.31
N ASP A 82 10.17 6.64 12.26
CA ASP A 82 11.00 7.50 13.10
C ASP A 82 11.83 6.66 14.09
N ARG A 83 11.26 5.59 14.64
CA ARG A 83 11.97 4.66 15.50
C ARG A 83 13.09 3.91 14.75
N LEU A 84 12.80 3.38 13.56
CA LEU A 84 13.80 2.72 12.72
C LEU A 84 14.96 3.66 12.33
N LYS A 85 14.68 4.97 12.14
CA LYS A 85 15.71 5.98 11.90
C LYS A 85 16.56 6.24 13.14
N ALA A 86 15.91 6.44 14.29
CA ALA A 86 16.58 6.72 15.55
C ALA A 86 17.56 5.60 15.93
N ASP A 87 17.17 4.35 15.71
CA ASP A 87 17.95 3.15 16.04
C ASP A 87 18.90 2.71 14.88
N GLY A 88 19.01 3.49 13.81
CA GLY A 88 19.96 3.24 12.70
C GLY A 88 19.54 2.12 11.73
N HIS A 89 18.34 1.57 11.85
CA HIS A 89 17.85 0.47 11.00
C HIS A 89 17.27 0.93 9.65
N TRP A 90 16.99 2.23 9.48
CA TRP A 90 16.30 2.76 8.29
C TRP A 90 17.02 2.50 6.97
N GLY A 91 18.33 2.31 6.99
CA GLY A 91 19.13 1.97 5.81
C GLY A 91 18.83 0.57 5.26
N ALA A 92 18.49 -0.36 6.13
CA ALA A 92 18.25 -1.76 5.80
C ALA A 92 16.76 -2.12 5.80
N VAL A 93 15.97 -1.59 6.74
CA VAL A 93 14.56 -1.89 6.92
C VAL A 93 13.70 -0.71 6.54
N ARG A 94 12.63 -0.93 5.79
CA ARG A 94 11.63 0.10 5.46
C ARG A 94 10.27 -0.29 6.02
N ALA A 95 9.64 0.64 6.74
CA ALA A 95 8.22 0.57 7.07
C ALA A 95 7.44 1.50 6.13
N THR A 96 6.49 0.95 5.40
CA THR A 96 5.64 1.72 4.48
C THR A 96 4.18 1.30 4.62
N GLY A 97 3.27 2.19 4.27
CA GLY A 97 1.85 1.91 4.27
C GLY A 97 1.40 1.16 3.01
N THR A 98 0.36 0.38 3.15
CA THR A 98 -0.38 -0.20 2.05
C THR A 98 -1.89 -0.02 2.28
N THR A 99 -2.66 0.04 1.21
CA THR A 99 -4.10 0.26 1.29
C THR A 99 -4.84 -0.88 1.97
N CYS A 100 -4.55 -2.14 1.59
CA CYS A 100 -5.17 -3.32 2.17
C CYS A 100 -4.28 -4.55 1.94
N LEU A 101 -4.26 -5.46 2.91
CA LEU A 101 -3.58 -6.76 2.83
C LEU A 101 -4.58 -7.93 2.84
N ASP A 102 -5.88 -7.65 2.74
CA ASP A 102 -7.01 -8.60 2.78
C ASP A 102 -7.06 -9.52 4.03
N VAL A 103 -6.31 -9.15 5.07
CA VAL A 103 -6.39 -9.80 6.38
C VAL A 103 -7.00 -8.79 7.35
N CYS A 104 -8.33 -8.87 7.51
CA CYS A 104 -9.10 -7.91 8.28
C CYS A 104 -9.55 -8.53 9.60
N ALA A 105 -8.74 -8.44 10.64
CA ALA A 105 -9.13 -8.79 12.00
C ALA A 105 -9.68 -7.54 12.72
N VAL A 106 -10.83 -7.68 13.37
CA VAL A 106 -11.48 -6.60 14.13
C VAL A 106 -10.55 -6.11 15.25
N GLY A 107 -10.40 -4.80 15.37
CA GLY A 107 -9.56 -4.18 16.40
C GLY A 107 -8.08 -4.48 16.28
N ARG A 108 -7.62 -4.89 15.09
CA ARG A 108 -6.22 -5.27 14.86
C ARG A 108 -5.64 -4.58 13.63
N VAL A 109 -4.31 -4.44 13.63
CA VAL A 109 -3.55 -4.01 12.45
C VAL A 109 -2.81 -5.21 11.85
N THR A 110 -2.80 -5.29 10.54
CA THR A 110 -2.04 -6.29 9.80
C THR A 110 -0.73 -5.69 9.32
N VAL A 111 0.37 -6.40 9.55
CA VAL A 111 1.71 -6.05 9.09
C VAL A 111 2.28 -7.22 8.30
N LEU A 112 2.63 -6.99 7.05
CA LEU A 112 3.35 -7.96 6.22
C LEU A 112 4.85 -7.70 6.32
N LEU A 113 5.61 -8.73 6.66
CA LEU A 113 7.06 -8.73 6.70
C LEU A 113 7.61 -9.44 5.47
N ASP A 114 8.41 -8.72 4.67
CA ASP A 114 9.07 -9.25 3.48
C ASP A 114 10.59 -9.14 3.64
N PRO A 115 11.28 -10.25 3.95
CA PRO A 115 12.74 -10.29 4.11
C PRO A 115 13.45 -10.31 2.76
N ILE A 116 13.34 -9.23 2.00
CA ILE A 116 13.90 -9.09 0.64
C ILE A 116 15.40 -9.42 0.63
N GLY A 117 15.78 -10.38 -0.20
CA GLY A 117 17.19 -10.77 -0.41
C GLY A 117 17.80 -11.72 0.60
N ARG A 118 17.03 -12.21 1.57
CA ARG A 118 17.49 -13.18 2.59
C ARG A 118 16.97 -14.60 2.38
N GLY A 119 16.12 -14.83 1.36
CA GLY A 119 15.49 -16.14 1.14
C GLY A 119 14.50 -16.55 2.22
N GLY A 120 14.05 -15.61 3.06
CA GLY A 120 13.03 -15.84 4.06
C GLY A 120 11.62 -15.79 3.48
N GLU A 121 10.68 -16.44 4.14
CA GLU A 121 9.27 -16.41 3.75
C GLU A 121 8.62 -15.09 4.17
N GLN A 122 7.70 -14.60 3.35
CA GLN A 122 6.83 -13.49 3.72
C GLN A 122 5.91 -13.91 4.86
N ARG A 123 5.78 -13.06 5.87
CA ARG A 123 4.95 -13.33 7.05
C ARG A 123 3.93 -12.21 7.24
N CYS A 124 2.67 -12.60 7.29
CA CYS A 124 1.58 -11.67 7.59
C CYS A 124 1.18 -11.84 9.06
N LEU A 125 1.37 -10.81 9.85
CA LEU A 125 1.15 -10.82 11.30
C LEU A 125 0.06 -9.81 11.68
N VAL A 126 -0.67 -10.13 12.74
CA VAL A 126 -1.78 -9.30 13.24
C VAL A 126 -1.48 -8.89 14.66
N PHE A 127 -1.59 -7.59 14.96
CA PHE A 127 -1.24 -6.99 16.25
C PHE A 127 -2.35 -6.08 16.77
N ASP A 128 -2.31 -5.79 18.06
CA ASP A 128 -3.05 -4.67 18.62
C ASP A 128 -2.34 -3.35 18.30
N PRO A 129 -2.98 -2.41 17.57
CA PRO A 129 -2.31 -1.17 17.16
C PRO A 129 -2.03 -0.21 18.32
N LEU A 130 -2.74 -0.35 19.44
CA LEU A 130 -2.63 0.53 20.60
C LEU A 130 -1.61 0.01 21.61
N GLU A 131 -1.59 -1.31 21.83
CA GLU A 131 -0.80 -1.92 22.90
C GLU A 131 0.52 -2.54 22.39
N ASP A 132 0.55 -3.01 21.13
CA ASP A 132 1.66 -3.81 20.61
C ASP A 132 2.73 -3.02 19.84
N ARG A 133 2.78 -1.68 19.91
CA ARG A 133 3.71 -0.86 19.07
C ARG A 133 5.17 -1.30 19.20
N GLU A 134 5.64 -1.50 20.44
CA GLU A 134 7.01 -1.94 20.71
C GLU A 134 7.23 -3.40 20.27
N LEU A 135 6.23 -4.27 20.43
CA LEU A 135 6.28 -5.64 19.93
C LEU A 135 6.36 -5.69 18.41
N ILE A 136 5.58 -4.86 17.72
CA ILE A 136 5.62 -4.70 16.25
C ILE A 136 7.04 -4.29 15.83
N TYR A 137 7.58 -3.24 16.46
CA TYR A 137 8.93 -2.76 16.18
C TYR A 137 9.99 -3.85 16.42
N ALA A 138 9.98 -4.49 17.59
CA ALA A 138 10.94 -5.55 17.92
C ALA A 138 10.84 -6.73 16.94
N THR A 139 9.63 -7.08 16.50
CA THR A 139 9.41 -8.14 15.51
C THR A 139 9.97 -7.74 14.15
N ILE A 140 9.72 -6.52 13.68
CA ILE A 140 10.28 -5.99 12.43
C ILE A 140 11.81 -6.03 12.46
N VAL A 141 12.44 -5.56 13.54
CA VAL A 141 13.90 -5.53 13.66
C VAL A 141 14.46 -6.95 13.68
N ARG A 142 13.89 -7.84 14.49
CA ARG A 142 14.34 -9.24 14.58
C ARG A 142 14.27 -9.98 13.25
N GLU A 143 13.17 -9.79 12.49
CA GLU A 143 12.94 -10.55 11.26
C GLU A 143 13.62 -9.90 10.04
N LEU A 144 13.74 -8.59 10.01
CA LEU A 144 14.17 -7.87 8.81
C LEU A 144 15.53 -7.16 8.93
N ALA A 145 15.97 -6.79 10.13
CA ALA A 145 17.28 -6.16 10.26
C ALA A 145 18.42 -7.17 9.99
N PRO A 146 19.51 -6.76 9.30
CA PRO A 146 20.66 -7.62 9.15
C PRO A 146 21.19 -8.02 10.52
N LEU A 147 21.56 -9.29 10.67
CA LEU A 147 22.35 -9.69 11.82
C LEU A 147 23.61 -8.81 11.82
N ALA A 148 23.92 -8.18 12.95
CA ALA A 148 25.19 -7.49 13.08
C ALA A 148 26.30 -8.46 12.64
N PRO A 149 27.27 -8.03 11.80
CA PRO A 149 28.40 -8.90 11.51
C PRO A 149 28.99 -9.32 12.85
N LEU A 150 29.12 -10.63 13.04
CA LEU A 150 29.88 -11.14 14.16
C LEU A 150 31.23 -10.43 14.08
N THR A 151 31.52 -9.56 15.02
CA THR A 151 32.85 -8.95 15.12
C THR A 151 33.80 -10.14 15.24
N GLU A 152 34.53 -10.43 14.16
CA GLU A 152 35.70 -11.32 14.25
C GLU A 152 36.58 -10.73 15.35
N GLU A 153 36.60 -11.42 16.50
CA GLU A 153 37.60 -11.14 17.53
C GLU A 153 38.95 -11.20 16.83
N ALA A 154 39.62 -10.03 16.79
CA ALA A 154 40.97 -9.94 16.27
C ALA A 154 41.84 -10.94 17.06
N PRO A 155 42.57 -11.86 16.42
CA PRO A 155 43.47 -12.75 17.13
C PRO A 155 44.54 -11.91 17.79
N HIS A 156 44.70 -12.11 19.09
CA HIS A 156 45.78 -11.50 19.92
C HIS A 156 47.16 -11.95 19.45
#